data_0a815d749a72d360dd74e6d1e9d4e584
#
_entry.id   0a815d749a72d360dd74e6d1e9d4e584
#
_cell.length_a   1.000
_cell.length_b   1.000
_cell.length_c   1.000
_cell.angle_alpha   90.00
_cell.angle_beta   90.00
_cell.angle_gamma   90.00
#
_symmetry.space_group_name_H-M   'P 1'
#
loop_
_entity.id
_entity.type
_entity.pdbx_description
1 polymer ?
#
loop_
_entity_poly.entity_id
_entity_poly.type
_entity_poly.pdbx_seq_one_letter_code
_entity_poly.pdbx_strand_id
1 'polypeptide(L)'
;REDYLINILRLAEGEGVVRTSKLASFMKVAPASVTEMLHTLSDAGLVNYEKYRGVSLTPKGMECAQNLRRKHHIVERFLTDVLDIDHQAAHDEACLMEHAISDDSANRMCRIIGTRIDCDCGTCNNPCNSHKCEYTLSDLSSGDVGIISHLKSNDLSKVKKLLSMGFIPGREVVLESKQINGPRVVRIGDSIFALDMDLASTVCLEDDSN
;
A
#
# COMPACT_ATOMS: atom_id res chain seq x y z
N ARG A 1 21.50 3.84 0.06
CA ARG A 1 21.53 2.54 0.79
C ARG A 1 20.31 1.70 0.46
N GLU A 2 19.15 2.26 0.58
CA GLU A 2 17.87 1.62 0.34
C GLU A 2 17.72 1.14 -1.11
N ASP A 3 18.13 1.95 -2.10
CA ASP A 3 18.15 1.56 -3.51
C ASP A 3 18.94 0.27 -3.77
N TYR A 4 20.04 0.06 -3.04
CA TYR A 4 20.79 -1.18 -3.15
C TYR A 4 20.00 -2.39 -2.65
N LEU A 5 19.30 -2.26 -1.53
CA LEU A 5 18.48 -3.35 -0.98
C LEU A 5 17.34 -3.73 -1.91
N ILE A 6 16.62 -2.74 -2.46
CA ILE A 6 15.55 -2.99 -3.45
C ILE A 6 16.11 -3.67 -4.70
N ASN A 7 17.25 -3.18 -5.22
CA ASN A 7 17.80 -3.73 -6.44
C ASN A 7 18.39 -5.14 -6.23
N ILE A 8 18.95 -5.42 -5.04
CA ILE A 8 19.33 -6.80 -4.67
C ILE A 8 18.09 -7.68 -4.61
N LEU A 9 17.00 -7.22 -3.99
CA LEU A 9 15.72 -7.96 -3.95
C LEU A 9 15.21 -8.28 -5.36
N ARG A 10 15.13 -7.27 -6.24
CA ARG A 10 14.68 -7.42 -7.64
C ARG A 10 15.54 -8.40 -8.45
N LEU A 11 16.85 -8.36 -8.26
CA LEU A 11 17.79 -9.20 -9.01
C LEU A 11 17.94 -10.62 -8.44
N ALA A 12 17.59 -10.83 -7.17
CA ALA A 12 17.65 -12.11 -6.48
C ALA A 12 16.47 -13.05 -6.80
N GLU A 13 15.41 -12.53 -7.47
CA GLU A 13 14.26 -13.35 -7.88
C GLU A 13 14.72 -14.53 -8.75
N GLY A 14 14.84 -15.70 -8.14
CA GLY A 14 15.25 -16.98 -8.77
C GLY A 14 16.57 -17.58 -8.34
N GLU A 15 17.58 -16.81 -7.94
CA GLU A 15 18.94 -17.33 -7.64
C GLU A 15 19.41 -17.10 -6.18
N GLY A 16 18.70 -16.30 -5.39
CA GLY A 16 19.05 -16.01 -3.99
C GLY A 16 20.31 -15.15 -3.79
N VAL A 17 21.29 -15.23 -4.69
CA VAL A 17 22.57 -14.50 -4.62
C VAL A 17 22.80 -13.68 -5.89
N VAL A 18 23.09 -12.40 -5.74
CA VAL A 18 23.30 -11.45 -6.85
C VAL A 18 24.79 -11.19 -7.03
N ARG A 19 25.29 -11.33 -8.26
CA ARG A 19 26.68 -10.98 -8.58
C ARG A 19 26.89 -9.46 -8.53
N THR A 20 27.99 -9.01 -7.95
CA THR A 20 28.34 -7.58 -7.84
C THR A 20 28.36 -6.89 -9.21
N SER A 21 28.85 -7.56 -10.25
CA SER A 21 28.87 -7.03 -11.63
C SER A 21 27.45 -6.84 -12.20
N LYS A 22 26.53 -7.77 -11.92
CA LYS A 22 25.12 -7.65 -12.34
C LYS A 22 24.45 -6.46 -11.65
N LEU A 23 24.69 -6.29 -10.35
CA LEU A 23 24.18 -5.16 -9.58
C LEU A 23 24.76 -3.83 -10.08
N ALA A 24 26.08 -3.75 -10.33
CA ALA A 24 26.75 -2.55 -10.85
C ALA A 24 26.19 -2.14 -12.23
N SER A 25 26.03 -3.11 -13.12
CA SER A 25 25.46 -2.88 -14.46
C SER A 25 24.00 -2.41 -14.38
N PHE A 26 23.19 -3.04 -13.52
CA PHE A 26 21.79 -2.69 -13.35
C PHE A 26 21.60 -1.27 -12.78
N MET A 27 22.38 -0.92 -11.76
CA MET A 27 22.34 0.40 -11.12
C MET A 27 23.10 1.49 -11.91
N LYS A 28 23.80 1.12 -12.99
CA LYS A 28 24.64 2.02 -13.81
C LYS A 28 25.71 2.77 -12.98
N VAL A 29 26.31 2.09 -12.01
CA VAL A 29 27.36 2.64 -11.13
C VAL A 29 28.66 1.84 -11.27
N ALA A 30 29.78 2.45 -10.85
CA ALA A 30 31.08 1.79 -10.91
C ALA A 30 31.14 0.56 -9.97
N PRO A 31 31.71 -0.58 -10.38
CA PRO A 31 31.83 -1.78 -9.52
C PRO A 31 32.54 -1.52 -8.18
N ALA A 32 33.48 -0.58 -8.13
CA ALA A 32 34.16 -0.19 -6.91
C ALA A 32 33.19 0.44 -5.90
N SER A 33 32.30 1.34 -6.36
CA SER A 33 31.29 1.97 -5.52
C SER A 33 30.28 0.96 -4.99
N VAL A 34 29.92 -0.04 -5.81
CA VAL A 34 29.06 -1.15 -5.37
C VAL A 34 29.74 -1.93 -4.25
N THR A 35 31.00 -2.29 -4.42
CA THR A 35 31.76 -3.05 -3.42
C THR A 35 31.84 -2.31 -2.09
N GLU A 36 32.15 -1.02 -2.11
CA GLU A 36 32.22 -0.16 -0.92
C GLU A 36 30.85 -0.12 -0.20
N MET A 37 29.77 0.07 -0.96
CA MET A 37 28.42 0.09 -0.39
C MET A 37 28.02 -1.27 0.18
N LEU A 38 28.39 -2.38 -0.49
CA LEU A 38 28.11 -3.72 0.02
C LEU A 38 28.84 -4.02 1.34
N HIS A 39 30.06 -3.52 1.52
CA HIS A 39 30.74 -3.58 2.83
C HIS A 39 29.96 -2.79 3.88
N THR A 40 29.55 -1.56 3.57
CA THR A 40 28.75 -0.73 4.49
C THR A 40 27.44 -1.40 4.89
N LEU A 41 26.74 -2.03 3.94
CA LEU A 41 25.48 -2.75 4.19
C LEU A 41 25.71 -4.05 4.97
N SER A 42 26.83 -4.72 4.74
CA SER A 42 27.24 -5.93 5.48
C SER A 42 27.56 -5.59 6.93
N ASP A 43 28.31 -4.50 7.17
CA ASP A 43 28.61 -4.01 8.53
C ASP A 43 27.33 -3.60 9.29
N ALA A 44 26.31 -3.12 8.56
CA ALA A 44 24.98 -2.82 9.13
C ALA A 44 24.11 -4.08 9.33
N GLY A 45 24.58 -5.26 8.92
CA GLY A 45 23.87 -6.53 9.04
C GLY A 45 22.67 -6.66 8.09
N LEU A 46 22.67 -5.92 6.98
CA LEU A 46 21.54 -5.91 6.01
C LEU A 46 21.80 -6.87 4.84
N VAL A 47 23.04 -7.19 4.53
CA VAL A 47 23.41 -8.11 3.47
C VAL A 47 24.49 -9.08 3.92
N ASN A 48 24.52 -10.29 3.33
CA ASN A 48 25.63 -11.21 3.35
C ASN A 48 26.42 -10.99 2.08
N TYR A 49 27.63 -10.41 2.18
CA TYR A 49 28.50 -10.16 1.04
C TYR A 49 29.75 -11.02 1.09
N GLU A 50 29.96 -11.81 0.06
CA GLU A 50 31.18 -12.59 -0.13
C GLU A 50 31.88 -12.20 -1.43
N LYS A 51 33.15 -11.79 -1.31
CA LYS A 51 33.95 -11.42 -2.47
C LYS A 51 34.00 -12.58 -3.48
N TYR A 52 33.74 -12.28 -4.75
CA TYR A 52 33.62 -13.22 -5.87
C TYR A 52 32.39 -14.16 -5.88
N ARG A 53 31.67 -14.29 -4.80
CA ARG A 53 30.44 -15.08 -4.75
C ARG A 53 29.20 -14.23 -5.01
N GLY A 54 29.18 -13.02 -4.45
CA GLY A 54 28.09 -12.08 -4.62
C GLY A 54 27.48 -11.61 -3.31
N VAL A 55 26.24 -11.15 -3.38
CA VAL A 55 25.50 -10.58 -2.25
C VAL A 55 24.10 -11.19 -2.17
N SER A 56 23.64 -11.43 -0.94
CA SER A 56 22.25 -11.78 -0.62
C SER A 56 21.76 -10.92 0.54
N LEU A 57 20.44 -10.73 0.63
CA LEU A 57 19.83 -10.03 1.76
C LEU A 57 19.84 -10.91 3.01
N THR A 58 20.09 -10.30 4.17
CA THR A 58 19.77 -10.92 5.46
C THR A 58 18.26 -10.83 5.71
N PRO A 59 17.69 -11.53 6.73
CA PRO A 59 16.30 -11.34 7.12
C PRO A 59 15.94 -9.88 7.37
N LYS A 60 16.81 -9.12 8.06
CA LYS A 60 16.66 -7.69 8.32
C LYS A 60 16.73 -6.86 7.02
N GLY A 61 17.64 -7.18 6.12
CA GLY A 61 17.76 -6.52 4.81
C GLY A 61 16.56 -6.80 3.92
N MET A 62 16.03 -8.02 3.98
CA MET A 62 14.80 -8.42 3.28
C MET A 62 13.59 -7.60 3.76
N GLU A 63 13.40 -7.48 5.07
CA GLU A 63 12.33 -6.68 5.66
C GLU A 63 12.42 -5.21 5.22
N CYS A 64 13.61 -4.61 5.28
CA CYS A 64 13.83 -3.24 4.79
C CYS A 64 13.49 -3.09 3.30
N ALA A 65 13.97 -4.00 2.45
CA ALA A 65 13.71 -3.96 1.01
C ALA A 65 12.22 -4.15 0.68
N GLN A 66 11.54 -5.06 1.38
CA GLN A 66 10.10 -5.30 1.21
C GLN A 66 9.27 -4.10 1.66
N ASN A 67 9.63 -3.45 2.78
CA ASN A 67 8.92 -2.26 3.25
C ASN A 67 9.06 -1.10 2.26
N LEU A 68 10.24 -0.90 1.70
CA LEU A 68 10.46 0.14 0.71
C LEU A 68 9.69 -0.14 -0.60
N ARG A 69 9.73 -1.39 -1.10
CA ARG A 69 8.94 -1.82 -2.26
C ARG A 69 7.44 -1.62 -2.02
N ARG A 70 6.97 -1.89 -0.81
CA ARG A 70 5.57 -1.64 -0.41
C ARG A 70 5.23 -0.16 -0.48
N LYS A 71 6.09 0.72 0.07
CA LYS A 71 5.91 2.17 0.02
C LYS A 71 5.83 2.67 -1.42
N HIS A 72 6.76 2.25 -2.27
CA HIS A 72 6.77 2.55 -3.69
C HIS A 72 5.41 2.23 -4.33
N HIS A 73 4.96 0.99 -4.18
CA HIS A 73 3.71 0.52 -4.78
C HIS A 73 2.48 1.27 -4.26
N ILE A 74 2.42 1.58 -2.96
CA ILE A 74 1.33 2.35 -2.37
C ILE A 74 1.30 3.77 -2.97
N VAL A 75 2.46 4.44 -3.04
CA VAL A 75 2.57 5.78 -3.58
C VAL A 75 2.21 5.80 -5.05
N GLU A 76 2.81 4.91 -5.87
CA GLU A 76 2.52 4.80 -7.30
C GLU A 76 1.02 4.62 -7.54
N ARG A 77 0.39 3.70 -6.84
CA ARG A 77 -1.06 3.49 -6.93
C ARG A 77 -1.88 4.68 -6.44
N PHE A 78 -1.46 5.35 -5.38
CA PHE A 78 -2.17 6.54 -4.92
C PHE A 78 -2.13 7.65 -5.97
N LEU A 79 -0.99 7.86 -6.60
CA LEU A 79 -0.81 8.84 -7.67
C LEU A 79 -1.64 8.49 -8.92
N THR A 80 -1.65 7.22 -9.33
CA THR A 80 -2.44 6.78 -10.50
C THR A 80 -3.92 6.68 -10.21
N ASP A 81 -4.30 5.99 -9.13
CA ASP A 81 -5.68 5.59 -8.86
C ASP A 81 -6.53 6.74 -8.30
N VAL A 82 -5.92 7.63 -7.51
CA VAL A 82 -6.64 8.73 -6.84
C VAL A 82 -6.45 10.06 -7.55
N LEU A 83 -5.20 10.38 -7.96
CA LEU A 83 -4.86 11.67 -8.56
C LEU A 83 -4.88 11.67 -10.09
N ASP A 84 -5.14 10.52 -10.74
CA ASP A 84 -5.14 10.36 -12.21
C ASP A 84 -3.83 10.77 -12.90
N ILE A 85 -2.68 10.63 -12.20
CA ILE A 85 -1.36 10.87 -12.78
C ILE A 85 -1.03 9.72 -13.74
N ASP A 86 -0.41 10.05 -14.87
CA ASP A 86 0.09 9.06 -15.82
C ASP A 86 1.00 8.03 -15.16
N HIS A 87 0.91 6.77 -15.56
CA HIS A 87 1.58 5.65 -14.91
C HIS A 87 3.11 5.82 -14.87
N GLN A 88 3.72 6.33 -15.95
CA GLN A 88 5.17 6.54 -15.98
C GLN A 88 5.59 7.68 -15.05
N ALA A 89 4.85 8.80 -15.06
CA ALA A 89 5.10 9.93 -14.16
C ALA A 89 4.91 9.52 -12.70
N ALA A 90 3.85 8.77 -12.39
CA ALA A 90 3.57 8.25 -11.06
C ALA A 90 4.69 7.31 -10.55
N HIS A 91 5.21 6.44 -11.43
CA HIS A 91 6.36 5.57 -11.11
C HIS A 91 7.61 6.38 -10.77
N ASP A 92 7.94 7.38 -11.59
CA ASP A 92 9.12 8.22 -11.40
C ASP A 92 9.02 9.04 -10.09
N GLU A 93 7.84 9.58 -9.78
CA GLU A 93 7.59 10.27 -8.51
C GLU A 93 7.62 9.32 -7.31
N ALA A 94 7.03 8.13 -7.43
CA ALA A 94 7.04 7.13 -6.36
C ALA A 94 8.46 6.71 -5.97
N CYS A 95 9.37 6.57 -6.94
CA CYS A 95 10.79 6.30 -6.70
C CYS A 95 11.48 7.36 -5.84
N LEU A 96 11.03 8.61 -5.90
CA LEU A 96 11.57 9.69 -5.07
C LEU A 96 10.89 9.73 -3.69
N MET A 97 9.58 9.49 -3.64
CA MET A 97 8.77 9.63 -2.43
C MET A 97 8.95 8.46 -1.45
N GLU A 98 9.21 7.24 -1.95
CA GLU A 98 9.29 6.02 -1.13
C GLU A 98 10.30 6.12 0.02
N HIS A 99 11.38 6.87 -0.19
CA HIS A 99 12.43 7.10 0.80
C HIS A 99 12.09 8.14 1.86
N ALA A 100 11.16 9.05 1.54
CA ALA A 100 10.80 10.17 2.39
C ALA A 100 9.50 9.95 3.16
N ILE A 101 8.62 9.10 2.63
CA ILE A 101 7.30 8.87 3.23
C ILE A 101 7.39 8.00 4.49
N SER A 102 6.67 8.40 5.55
CA SER A 102 6.55 7.60 6.77
C SER A 102 5.67 6.37 6.55
N ASP A 103 5.83 5.34 7.40
CA ASP A 103 4.96 4.15 7.36
C ASP A 103 3.50 4.51 7.67
N ASP A 104 3.25 5.48 8.57
CA ASP A 104 1.89 5.95 8.87
C ASP A 104 1.24 6.60 7.65
N SER A 105 1.96 7.48 6.94
CA SER A 105 1.44 8.10 5.72
C SER A 105 1.16 7.07 4.63
N ALA A 106 2.05 6.11 4.41
CA ALA A 106 1.85 5.04 3.45
C ALA A 106 0.64 4.16 3.84
N ASN A 107 0.46 3.85 5.14
CA ASN A 107 -0.69 3.10 5.62
C ASN A 107 -2.01 3.87 5.39
N ARG A 108 -2.04 5.18 5.62
CA ARG A 108 -3.22 6.02 5.35
C ARG A 108 -3.56 6.06 3.86
N MET A 109 -2.56 6.22 3.00
CA MET A 109 -2.76 6.13 1.54
C MET A 109 -3.31 4.75 1.15
N CYS A 110 -2.76 3.67 1.70
CA CYS A 110 -3.22 2.31 1.45
C CYS A 110 -4.69 2.11 1.83
N ARG A 111 -5.16 2.68 2.94
CA ARG A 111 -6.58 2.64 3.33
C ARG A 111 -7.49 3.38 2.35
N ILE A 112 -7.00 4.47 1.75
CA ILE A 112 -7.74 5.27 0.77
C ILE A 112 -7.87 4.54 -0.56
N ILE A 113 -6.78 3.97 -1.09
CA ILE A 113 -6.80 3.26 -2.37
C ILE A 113 -7.52 1.91 -2.30
N GLY A 114 -7.80 1.44 -1.09
CA GLY A 114 -8.47 0.16 -0.85
C GLY A 114 -7.60 -1.05 -1.22
N THR A 115 -8.05 -2.22 -0.82
CA THR A 115 -7.45 -3.50 -1.19
C THR A 115 -8.02 -3.97 -2.52
N ARG A 116 -7.30 -3.77 -3.62
CA ARG A 116 -7.56 -4.55 -4.83
C ARG A 116 -7.13 -5.99 -4.59
N ILE A 117 -7.99 -6.92 -4.98
CA ILE A 117 -7.71 -8.37 -4.94
C ILE A 117 -6.52 -8.70 -5.88
N ASP A 118 -6.32 -7.89 -6.92
CA ASP A 118 -5.25 -8.04 -7.94
C ASP A 118 -3.96 -7.26 -7.60
N CYS A 119 -3.74 -6.92 -6.34
CA CYS A 119 -2.44 -6.41 -5.93
C CYS A 119 -1.42 -7.53 -6.14
N ASP A 120 -0.63 -7.41 -7.20
CA ASP A 120 0.52 -8.29 -7.52
C ASP A 120 1.66 -8.10 -6.48
N CYS A 121 1.26 -7.86 -5.26
CA CYS A 121 2.09 -7.79 -4.06
C CYS A 121 2.39 -9.18 -3.51
N GLY A 122 2.46 -10.21 -4.36
CA GLY A 122 2.76 -11.59 -3.96
C GLY A 122 4.08 -11.76 -3.19
N THR A 123 4.86 -10.70 -3.08
CA THR A 123 6.09 -10.64 -2.27
C THR A 123 6.06 -9.60 -1.14
N CYS A 124 5.01 -8.80 -1.05
CA CYS A 124 4.76 -8.03 0.16
C CYS A 124 4.05 -8.95 1.15
N ASN A 125 4.62 -9.16 2.34
CA ASN A 125 3.83 -9.48 3.53
C ASN A 125 2.91 -8.29 3.77
N ASN A 126 1.86 -8.22 2.95
CA ASN A 126 1.09 -7.01 2.76
C ASN A 126 0.05 -6.90 3.87
N PRO A 127 0.09 -5.86 4.72
CA PRO A 127 -1.04 -5.56 5.57
C PRO A 127 -2.33 -5.22 4.79
N CYS A 128 -2.27 -5.04 3.45
CA CYS A 128 -3.46 -4.96 2.62
C CYS A 128 -4.34 -6.22 2.68
N ASN A 129 -3.75 -7.40 2.90
CA ASN A 129 -4.50 -8.63 3.18
C ASN A 129 -4.98 -8.70 4.64
N SER A 130 -4.49 -7.85 5.54
CA SER A 130 -4.89 -7.82 6.95
C SER A 130 -6.13 -6.98 7.21
N HIS A 131 -6.55 -6.16 6.25
CA HIS A 131 -7.83 -5.46 6.34
C HIS A 131 -8.96 -6.40 5.88
N LYS A 132 -9.27 -7.39 6.71
CA LYS A 132 -10.50 -8.15 6.55
C LYS A 132 -11.66 -7.20 6.73
N CYS A 133 -12.41 -6.99 5.66
CA CYS A 133 -13.67 -6.28 5.74
C CYS A 133 -14.73 -7.31 6.18
N GLU A 134 -14.93 -7.45 7.46
CA GLU A 134 -15.94 -8.35 8.03
C GLU A 134 -17.27 -7.62 8.27
N TYR A 135 -17.20 -6.28 8.41
CA TYR A 135 -18.36 -5.43 8.70
C TYR A 135 -18.37 -4.20 7.79
N THR A 136 -19.48 -3.99 7.12
CA THR A 136 -19.65 -2.89 6.15
C THR A 136 -20.76 -1.94 6.58
N LEU A 137 -20.83 -0.78 5.94
CA LEU A 137 -21.93 0.16 6.14
C LEU A 137 -23.31 -0.47 5.85
N SER A 138 -23.38 -1.48 4.98
CA SER A 138 -24.64 -2.18 4.66
C SER A 138 -25.18 -3.00 5.83
N ASP A 139 -24.33 -3.38 6.78
CA ASP A 139 -24.68 -4.24 7.92
C ASP A 139 -25.24 -3.45 9.09
N LEU A 140 -24.98 -2.12 9.15
CA LEU A 140 -25.53 -1.24 10.19
C LEU A 140 -27.05 -1.28 10.28
N SER A 141 -27.58 -1.02 11.47
CA SER A 141 -29.00 -0.75 11.72
C SER A 141 -29.25 0.77 11.76
N SER A 142 -30.50 1.17 11.54
CA SER A 142 -30.88 2.59 11.63
C SER A 142 -30.58 3.15 13.02
N GLY A 143 -29.84 4.25 13.06
CA GLY A 143 -29.33 4.89 14.27
C GLY A 143 -27.93 4.45 14.67
N ASP A 144 -27.37 3.39 14.10
CA ASP A 144 -26.03 2.94 14.41
C ASP A 144 -24.97 3.91 13.87
N VAL A 145 -23.86 3.95 14.58
CA VAL A 145 -22.67 4.75 14.27
C VAL A 145 -21.52 3.80 13.96
N GLY A 146 -20.70 4.12 12.97
CA GLY A 146 -19.51 3.36 12.67
C GLY A 146 -18.35 4.29 12.30
N ILE A 147 -17.12 3.79 12.43
CA ILE A 147 -15.92 4.47 11.96
C ILE A 147 -15.45 3.78 10.68
N ILE A 148 -15.22 4.56 9.63
CA ILE A 148 -14.75 4.03 8.35
C ILE A 148 -13.32 3.51 8.52
N SER A 149 -13.12 2.21 8.33
CA SER A 149 -11.79 1.57 8.36
C SER A 149 -11.07 1.76 7.02
N HIS A 150 -11.71 1.36 5.94
CA HIS A 150 -11.17 1.46 4.58
C HIS A 150 -12.29 1.32 3.53
N LEU A 151 -11.94 1.57 2.26
CA LEU A 151 -12.84 1.32 1.12
C LEU A 151 -12.38 0.06 0.38
N LYS A 152 -13.30 -0.85 0.06
CA LYS A 152 -13.01 -2.12 -0.59
C LYS A 152 -13.78 -2.23 -1.91
N SER A 153 -13.11 -1.97 -3.02
CA SER A 153 -13.69 -2.14 -4.36
C SER A 153 -12.62 -2.38 -5.41
N ASN A 154 -12.95 -3.19 -6.41
CA ASN A 154 -12.14 -3.31 -7.63
C ASN A 154 -12.48 -2.20 -8.65
N ASP A 155 -13.57 -1.47 -8.42
CA ASP A 155 -14.02 -0.37 -9.26
C ASP A 155 -13.57 0.96 -8.64
N LEU A 156 -12.53 1.56 -9.24
CA LEU A 156 -11.99 2.85 -8.81
C LEU A 156 -12.99 3.99 -8.89
N SER A 157 -13.96 3.92 -9.81
CA SER A 157 -14.99 4.96 -9.94
C SER A 157 -15.84 5.05 -8.68
N LYS A 158 -16.16 3.91 -8.05
CA LYS A 158 -16.86 3.84 -6.76
C LYS A 158 -16.03 4.43 -5.63
N VAL A 159 -14.74 4.08 -5.58
CA VAL A 159 -13.81 4.61 -4.57
C VAL A 159 -13.70 6.14 -4.69
N LYS A 160 -13.47 6.66 -5.89
CA LYS A 160 -13.40 8.12 -6.15
C LYS A 160 -14.72 8.82 -5.77
N LYS A 161 -15.86 8.22 -6.15
CA LYS A 161 -17.18 8.75 -5.79
C LYS A 161 -17.37 8.84 -4.27
N LEU A 162 -17.03 7.78 -3.53
CA LEU A 162 -17.12 7.76 -2.08
C LEU A 162 -16.19 8.80 -1.44
N LEU A 163 -14.94 8.88 -1.90
CA LEU A 163 -13.99 9.89 -1.42
C LEU A 163 -14.48 11.31 -1.66
N SER A 164 -15.05 11.62 -2.85
CA SER A 164 -15.62 12.94 -3.15
C SER A 164 -16.82 13.32 -2.29
N MET A 165 -17.54 12.32 -1.78
CA MET A 165 -18.64 12.48 -0.82
C MET A 165 -18.17 12.58 0.64
N GLY A 166 -16.85 12.42 0.89
CA GLY A 166 -16.26 12.51 2.22
C GLY A 166 -16.19 11.19 3.00
N PHE A 167 -16.41 10.03 2.35
CA PHE A 167 -16.20 8.71 2.96
C PHE A 167 -14.70 8.40 3.03
N ILE A 168 -14.05 8.97 4.04
CA ILE A 168 -12.59 8.88 4.25
C ILE A 168 -12.32 8.01 5.48
N PRO A 169 -11.35 7.08 5.43
CA PRO A 169 -10.95 6.28 6.58
C PRO A 169 -10.69 7.12 7.84
N GLY A 170 -11.17 6.65 8.98
CA GLY A 170 -11.12 7.35 10.26
C GLY A 170 -12.27 8.32 10.51
N ARG A 171 -13.18 8.55 9.54
CA ARG A 171 -14.38 9.36 9.77
C ARG A 171 -15.52 8.53 10.32
N GLU A 172 -16.31 9.19 11.19
CA GLU A 172 -17.57 8.67 11.71
C GLU A 172 -18.65 8.78 10.66
N VAL A 173 -19.48 7.75 10.58
CA VAL A 173 -20.67 7.65 9.72
C VAL A 173 -21.85 7.15 10.53
N VAL A 174 -23.02 7.74 10.32
CA VAL A 174 -24.25 7.37 10.99
C VAL A 174 -25.25 6.86 9.95
N LEU A 175 -25.81 5.66 10.16
CA LEU A 175 -26.90 5.17 9.34
C LEU A 175 -28.23 5.75 9.84
N GLU A 176 -28.76 6.78 9.18
CA GLU A 176 -30.03 7.44 9.54
C GLU A 176 -31.23 6.53 9.28
N SER A 177 -31.25 5.89 8.12
CA SER A 177 -32.33 4.93 7.79
C SER A 177 -31.90 3.93 6.73
N LYS A 178 -32.51 2.74 6.76
CA LYS A 178 -32.39 1.72 5.72
C LYS A 178 -33.75 1.25 5.27
N GLN A 179 -33.94 1.13 3.96
CA GLN A 179 -35.14 0.53 3.36
C GLN A 179 -34.84 -0.92 2.99
N ILE A 180 -35.86 -1.77 3.07
CA ILE A 180 -35.76 -3.14 2.57
C ILE A 180 -35.60 -3.07 1.05
N ASN A 181 -34.45 -3.58 0.53
CA ASN A 181 -34.08 -3.50 -0.88
C ASN A 181 -33.92 -2.07 -1.45
N GLY A 182 -33.74 -1.06 -0.58
CA GLY A 182 -33.57 0.34 -0.96
C GLY A 182 -32.24 0.93 -0.49
N PRO A 183 -32.07 2.24 -0.73
CA PRO A 183 -30.84 2.92 -0.37
C PRO A 183 -30.64 2.96 1.15
N ARG A 184 -29.37 3.10 1.53
CA ARG A 184 -28.92 3.46 2.87
C ARG A 184 -28.78 4.97 2.95
N VAL A 185 -29.55 5.61 3.85
CA VAL A 185 -29.41 7.04 4.12
C VAL A 185 -28.38 7.22 5.21
N VAL A 186 -27.30 7.87 4.89
CA VAL A 186 -26.10 7.93 5.71
C VAL A 186 -25.69 9.38 5.94
N ARG A 187 -25.36 9.74 7.16
CA ARG A 187 -24.81 11.06 7.52
C ARG A 187 -23.32 10.97 7.78
N ILE A 188 -22.57 11.89 7.18
CA ILE A 188 -21.15 12.14 7.44
C ILE A 188 -20.98 13.63 7.74
N GLY A 189 -20.56 13.96 8.95
CA GLY A 189 -20.56 15.37 9.39
C GLY A 189 -21.94 15.99 9.22
N ASP A 190 -22.03 17.09 8.47
CA ASP A 190 -23.29 17.80 8.21
C ASP A 190 -23.98 17.36 6.90
N SER A 191 -23.42 16.41 6.17
CA SER A 191 -23.95 15.98 4.87
C SER A 191 -24.70 14.64 4.98
N ILE A 192 -25.80 14.53 4.24
CA ILE A 192 -26.62 13.32 4.17
C ILE A 192 -26.59 12.79 2.74
N PHE A 193 -26.34 11.50 2.59
CA PHE A 193 -26.26 10.80 1.31
C PHE A 193 -27.18 9.58 1.29
N ALA A 194 -27.76 9.31 0.13
CA ALA A 194 -28.45 8.04 -0.13
C ALA A 194 -27.52 7.15 -0.97
N LEU A 195 -27.02 6.08 -0.37
CA LEU A 195 -26.15 5.10 -1.03
C LEU A 195 -26.98 3.87 -1.42
N ASP A 196 -26.75 3.36 -2.62
CA ASP A 196 -27.23 2.03 -2.97
C ASP A 196 -26.44 0.95 -2.18
N MET A 197 -26.95 -0.28 -2.24
CA MET A 197 -26.35 -1.42 -1.52
C MET A 197 -24.92 -1.70 -1.94
N ASP A 198 -24.62 -1.51 -3.21
CA ASP A 198 -23.32 -1.78 -3.77
C ASP A 198 -22.25 -0.77 -3.27
N LEU A 199 -22.58 0.52 -3.24
CA LEU A 199 -21.73 1.53 -2.61
C LEU A 199 -21.61 1.35 -1.10
N ALA A 200 -22.71 1.03 -0.41
CA ALA A 200 -22.70 0.81 1.03
C ALA A 200 -21.82 -0.38 1.44
N SER A 201 -21.84 -1.47 0.67
CA SER A 201 -20.99 -2.65 0.89
C SER A 201 -19.50 -2.41 0.57
N THR A 202 -19.18 -1.33 -0.13
CA THR A 202 -17.80 -0.91 -0.41
C THR A 202 -17.15 -0.24 0.81
N VAL A 203 -17.95 0.32 1.73
CA VAL A 203 -17.44 1.02 2.92
C VAL A 203 -17.28 0.04 4.06
N CYS A 204 -16.05 -0.33 4.38
CA CYS A 204 -15.71 -1.18 5.51
C CYS A 204 -15.59 -0.35 6.79
N LEU A 205 -16.15 -0.85 7.87
CA LEU A 205 -16.13 -0.19 9.18
C LEU A 205 -15.11 -0.86 10.11
N GLU A 206 -14.70 -0.13 11.14
CA GLU A 206 -13.91 -0.71 12.23
C GLU A 206 -14.80 -1.68 13.02
N ASP A 207 -14.21 -2.78 13.45
CA ASP A 207 -14.91 -3.76 14.29
C ASP A 207 -14.87 -3.26 15.73
N ASP A 208 -16.04 -3.10 16.36
CA ASP A 208 -16.16 -2.69 17.78
C ASP A 208 -15.65 -3.76 18.76
N SER A 209 -14.96 -4.80 18.27
CA SER A 209 -14.51 -5.97 19.04
C SER A 209 -13.14 -5.75 19.71
N ASN A 210 -12.82 -4.51 20.17
CA ASN A 210 -11.61 -4.29 20.96
C ASN A 210 -11.86 -3.40 22.18
#